data_61eb3f94727d365c6b7506235f31ad6e
#
_entry.id   61eb3f94727d365c6b7506235f31ad6e
#
_cell.length_a   1.000
_cell.length_b   1.000
_cell.length_c   1.000
_cell.angle_alpha   90.00
_cell.angle_beta   90.00
_cell.angle_gamma   90.00
#
_symmetry.space_group_name_H-M   'P 1'
#
loop_
_entity.id
_entity.type
_entity.pdbx_description
1 polymer ?
#
loop_
_entity_poly.entity_id
_entity_poly.type
_entity_poly.pdbx_seq_one_letter_code
_entity_poly.pdbx_strand_id
1 'polypeptide(L)'
;MSETLYREPTAAHDASVIWMHGLGASSADFIDMPRIITRPGTRWVFPNAPVRPVTLNNGWRMPSWFDIRFLDGDEHSEDRESREEAADSHRIISALIEEEHEKGIPYSRIVLVGFSQGGAMSLYTGCRFPHRLAGMVCLSGYVLFHESHIIDSHSENRNTPVLLCHGTNDEMVPYRSGF
;
A
#
# COMPACT_ATOMS: atom_id res chain seq x y z
N MET A 1 -1.84 -12.03 -14.38
CA MET A 1 -1.38 -11.26 -13.20
C MET A 1 0.13 -11.26 -13.26
N SER A 2 0.78 -10.13 -13.11
CA SER A 2 2.24 -10.06 -12.97
C SER A 2 2.65 -10.72 -11.65
N GLU A 3 3.76 -11.45 -11.66
CA GLU A 3 4.21 -12.27 -10.55
C GLU A 3 4.59 -11.43 -9.33
N THR A 4 4.16 -11.84 -8.12
CA THR A 4 4.64 -11.28 -6.86
C THR A 4 6.08 -11.72 -6.64
N LEU A 5 6.98 -10.78 -6.34
CA LEU A 5 8.37 -11.10 -6.02
C LEU A 5 8.54 -11.22 -4.50
N TYR A 6 9.54 -12.00 -4.10
CA TYR A 6 9.82 -12.28 -2.69
C TYR A 6 11.32 -12.15 -2.40
N ARG A 7 11.63 -11.80 -1.15
CA ARG A 7 12.93 -11.99 -0.54
C ARG A 7 12.74 -12.79 0.74
N GLU A 8 13.25 -13.99 0.72
CA GLU A 8 13.16 -14.89 1.88
C GLU A 8 14.05 -14.39 3.03
N PRO A 9 13.64 -14.63 4.29
CA PRO A 9 14.44 -14.29 5.44
C PRO A 9 15.76 -15.10 5.46
N THR A 10 16.82 -14.50 5.99
CA THR A 10 18.13 -15.16 6.16
C THR A 10 18.32 -15.74 7.57
N ALA A 11 17.33 -15.59 8.44
CA ALA A 11 17.22 -16.20 9.76
C ALA A 11 15.80 -16.77 9.95
N ALA A 12 15.47 -17.25 11.15
CA ALA A 12 14.12 -17.73 11.45
C ALA A 12 13.08 -16.66 11.09
N HIS A 13 12.08 -17.02 10.30
CA HIS A 13 11.01 -16.12 9.85
C HIS A 13 10.15 -15.69 11.03
N ASP A 14 10.17 -14.42 11.39
CA ASP A 14 9.48 -13.86 12.54
C ASP A 14 8.69 -12.58 12.26
N ALA A 15 8.78 -12.03 11.04
CA ALA A 15 8.00 -10.90 10.58
C ALA A 15 7.87 -10.88 9.06
N SER A 16 6.89 -10.16 8.55
CA SER A 16 6.70 -9.96 7.10
C SER A 16 6.47 -8.48 6.77
N VAL A 17 6.99 -8.05 5.64
CA VAL A 17 6.75 -6.73 5.05
C VAL A 17 6.12 -6.92 3.68
N ILE A 18 4.94 -6.34 3.47
CA ILE A 18 4.27 -6.29 2.16
C ILE A 18 4.45 -4.89 1.60
N TRP A 19 5.19 -4.77 0.49
CA TRP A 19 5.61 -3.49 -0.09
C TRP A 19 4.95 -3.25 -1.44
N MET A 20 4.04 -2.27 -1.50
CA MET A 20 3.30 -1.87 -2.70
C MET A 20 4.03 -0.76 -3.45
N HIS A 21 4.20 -0.94 -4.77
CA HIS A 21 4.82 0.04 -5.67
C HIS A 21 3.85 1.18 -6.05
N GLY A 22 4.36 2.26 -6.65
CA GLY A 22 3.58 3.37 -7.19
C GLY A 22 2.91 3.07 -8.53
N LEU A 23 2.08 4.00 -9.00
CA LEU A 23 1.42 3.93 -10.30
C LEU A 23 2.43 3.72 -11.43
N GLY A 24 2.18 2.76 -12.30
CA GLY A 24 3.02 2.46 -13.48
C GLY A 24 4.37 1.79 -13.17
N ALA A 25 4.69 1.63 -11.88
CA ALA A 25 5.90 0.94 -11.42
C ALA A 25 5.69 -0.58 -11.31
N SER A 26 6.63 -1.27 -10.70
CA SER A 26 6.59 -2.73 -10.49
C SER A 26 7.25 -3.16 -9.18
N SER A 27 7.06 -4.41 -8.81
CA SER A 27 7.74 -5.06 -7.70
C SER A 27 9.27 -4.99 -7.80
N ALA A 28 9.81 -4.95 -9.03
CA ALA A 28 11.26 -4.90 -9.27
C ALA A 28 11.90 -3.59 -8.80
N ASP A 29 11.13 -2.50 -8.71
CA ASP A 29 11.64 -1.19 -8.30
C ASP A 29 12.06 -1.16 -6.81
N PHE A 30 11.50 -2.06 -6.00
CA PHE A 30 11.75 -2.11 -4.56
C PHE A 30 12.41 -3.40 -4.07
N ILE A 31 12.70 -4.34 -4.97
CA ILE A 31 13.19 -5.69 -4.61
C ILE A 31 14.53 -5.69 -3.86
N ASP A 32 15.29 -4.61 -3.95
CA ASP A 32 16.57 -4.45 -3.27
C ASP A 32 16.49 -3.70 -1.92
N MET A 33 15.30 -3.26 -1.51
CA MET A 33 15.11 -2.59 -0.21
C MET A 33 15.59 -3.41 1.00
N PRO A 34 15.46 -4.76 1.03
CA PRO A 34 16.00 -5.58 2.11
C PRO A 34 17.52 -5.52 2.30
N ARG A 35 18.26 -5.03 1.29
CA ARG A 35 19.71 -4.77 1.41
C ARG A 35 20.01 -3.48 2.15
N ILE A 36 19.06 -2.55 2.15
CA ILE A 36 19.17 -1.24 2.83
C ILE A 36 18.60 -1.34 4.22
N ILE A 37 17.41 -1.95 4.35
CA ILE A 37 16.71 -2.15 5.62
C ILE A 37 16.95 -3.59 6.05
N THR A 38 18.08 -3.83 6.73
CA THR A 38 18.49 -5.18 7.11
C THR A 38 17.77 -5.67 8.37
N ARG A 39 16.95 -6.71 8.21
CA ARG A 39 16.32 -7.45 9.30
C ARG A 39 16.24 -8.93 8.92
N PRO A 40 17.18 -9.76 9.41
CA PRO A 40 17.36 -11.14 8.94
C PRO A 40 16.14 -12.04 9.01
N GLY A 41 15.28 -11.88 10.02
CA GLY A 41 14.06 -12.67 10.20
C GLY A 41 12.85 -12.17 9.40
N THR A 42 13.01 -11.16 8.53
CA THR A 42 11.89 -10.60 7.77
C THR A 42 11.79 -11.20 6.38
N ARG A 43 10.61 -11.70 6.05
CA ARG A 43 10.22 -11.99 4.68
C ARG A 43 9.64 -10.74 4.03
N TRP A 44 10.07 -10.46 2.80
CA TRP A 44 9.62 -9.32 2.03
C TRP A 44 8.79 -9.78 0.84
N VAL A 45 7.60 -9.22 0.73
CA VAL A 45 6.61 -9.55 -0.30
C VAL A 45 6.39 -8.30 -1.13
N PHE A 46 6.66 -8.38 -2.44
CA PHE A 46 6.52 -7.28 -3.38
C PHE A 46 5.47 -7.66 -4.43
N PRO A 47 4.19 -7.38 -4.17
CA PRO A 47 3.13 -7.64 -5.13
C PRO A 47 3.19 -6.65 -6.29
N ASN A 48 2.67 -7.08 -7.46
CA ASN A 48 2.38 -6.21 -8.56
C ASN A 48 0.88 -5.86 -8.60
N ALA A 49 0.60 -4.58 -8.85
CA ALA A 49 -0.76 -4.13 -9.10
C ALA A 49 -1.33 -4.76 -10.39
N PRO A 50 -2.63 -4.93 -10.50
CA PRO A 50 -3.30 -5.29 -11.76
C PRO A 50 -2.99 -4.29 -12.86
N VAL A 51 -2.90 -4.75 -14.12
CA VAL A 51 -2.78 -3.86 -15.27
C VAL A 51 -4.17 -3.35 -15.66
N ARG A 52 -4.40 -2.06 -15.45
CA ARG A 52 -5.69 -1.38 -15.66
C ARG A 52 -5.53 -0.16 -16.57
N PRO A 53 -6.60 0.29 -17.26
CA PRO A 53 -6.59 1.59 -17.88
C PRO A 53 -6.57 2.68 -16.79
N VAL A 54 -5.78 3.73 -16.96
CA VAL A 54 -5.68 4.86 -16.03
C VAL A 54 -6.20 6.11 -16.73
N THR A 55 -7.30 6.66 -16.21
CA THR A 55 -8.00 7.80 -16.81
C THR A 55 -7.10 9.03 -16.91
N LEU A 56 -6.35 9.34 -15.85
CA LEU A 56 -5.37 10.43 -15.80
C LEU A 56 -4.32 10.33 -16.93
N ASN A 57 -3.99 9.11 -17.35
CA ASN A 57 -3.04 8.81 -18.42
C ASN A 57 -3.75 8.49 -19.75
N ASN A 58 -4.89 9.13 -20.04
CA ASN A 58 -5.66 8.94 -21.27
C ASN A 58 -6.08 7.48 -21.53
N GLY A 59 -6.36 6.72 -20.48
CA GLY A 59 -6.76 5.32 -20.55
C GLY A 59 -5.62 4.34 -20.87
N TRP A 60 -4.36 4.77 -20.82
CA TRP A 60 -3.24 3.87 -21.01
C TRP A 60 -3.22 2.79 -19.93
N ARG A 61 -2.98 1.55 -20.35
CA ARG A 61 -2.95 0.39 -19.45
C ARG A 61 -1.58 0.25 -18.81
N MET A 62 -1.55 0.29 -17.49
CA MET A 62 -0.34 0.15 -16.69
C MET A 62 -0.65 -0.52 -15.35
N PRO A 63 0.35 -1.02 -14.61
CA PRO A 63 0.15 -1.47 -13.22
C PRO A 63 -0.43 -0.34 -12.38
N SER A 64 -1.63 -0.56 -11.83
CA SER A 64 -2.35 0.44 -11.04
C SER A 64 -3.20 -0.24 -9.97
N TRP A 65 -3.08 0.23 -8.73
CA TRP A 65 -3.90 -0.28 -7.64
C TRP A 65 -5.36 0.17 -7.77
N PHE A 66 -5.58 1.37 -8.32
CA PHE A 66 -6.90 1.94 -8.60
C PHE A 66 -6.78 3.02 -9.69
N ASP A 67 -7.86 3.29 -10.40
CA ASP A 67 -7.91 4.38 -11.37
C ASP A 67 -7.87 5.74 -10.68
N ILE A 68 -7.04 6.64 -11.21
CA ILE A 68 -6.99 8.05 -10.86
C ILE A 68 -7.56 8.83 -12.04
N ARG A 69 -8.61 9.61 -11.82
CA ARG A 69 -9.33 10.32 -12.88
C ARG A 69 -8.76 11.70 -13.15
N PHE A 70 -8.35 12.41 -12.09
CA PHE A 70 -7.77 13.76 -12.19
C PHE A 70 -6.84 14.04 -11.00
N LEU A 71 -5.91 14.98 -11.17
CA LEU A 71 -5.05 15.49 -10.09
C LEU A 71 -5.46 16.88 -9.64
N ASP A 72 -6.07 17.68 -10.54
CA ASP A 72 -6.51 19.04 -10.28
C ASP A 72 -7.93 19.04 -9.71
N GLY A 73 -8.23 20.00 -8.82
CA GLY A 73 -9.54 20.20 -8.23
C GLY A 73 -9.57 20.00 -6.72
N ASP A 74 -10.71 19.61 -6.19
CA ASP A 74 -10.87 19.29 -4.78
C ASP A 74 -10.13 17.98 -4.46
N GLU A 75 -9.02 18.08 -3.73
CA GLU A 75 -8.20 16.92 -3.32
C GLU A 75 -8.98 15.93 -2.47
N HIS A 76 -10.12 16.34 -1.92
CA HIS A 76 -11.02 15.52 -1.11
C HIS A 76 -12.21 14.98 -1.92
N SER A 77 -12.26 15.22 -3.24
CA SER A 77 -13.33 14.69 -4.07
C SER A 77 -13.33 13.16 -4.05
N GLU A 78 -14.43 12.58 -3.60
CA GLU A 78 -14.63 11.13 -3.57
C GLU A 78 -14.67 10.49 -4.97
N ASP A 79 -14.83 11.30 -6.01
CA ASP A 79 -14.86 10.88 -7.41
C ASP A 79 -13.47 10.86 -8.07
N ARG A 80 -12.43 11.30 -7.35
CA ARG A 80 -11.06 11.37 -7.87
C ARG A 80 -10.49 9.98 -8.18
N GLU A 81 -10.77 9.01 -7.34
CA GLU A 81 -10.30 7.64 -7.46
C GLU A 81 -11.45 6.63 -7.58
N SER A 82 -11.16 5.49 -8.18
CA SER A 82 -12.11 4.38 -8.27
C SER A 82 -12.19 3.61 -6.94
N ARG A 83 -13.34 3.73 -6.24
CA ARG A 83 -13.61 2.97 -5.01
C ARG A 83 -13.65 1.46 -5.25
N GLU A 84 -14.23 1.03 -6.37
CA GLU A 84 -14.34 -0.39 -6.72
C GLU A 84 -12.96 -1.00 -6.90
N GLU A 85 -12.08 -0.34 -7.65
CA GLU A 85 -10.73 -0.84 -7.90
C GLU A 85 -9.83 -0.77 -6.66
N ALA A 86 -10.01 0.24 -5.80
CA ALA A 86 -9.34 0.29 -4.50
C ALA A 86 -9.79 -0.89 -3.59
N ALA A 87 -11.08 -1.21 -3.59
CA ALA A 87 -11.61 -2.38 -2.86
C ALA A 87 -11.09 -3.70 -3.44
N ASP A 88 -10.95 -3.82 -4.77
CA ASP A 88 -10.33 -4.99 -5.41
C ASP A 88 -8.88 -5.16 -4.96
N SER A 89 -8.12 -4.06 -4.97
CA SER A 89 -6.72 -4.07 -4.55
C SER A 89 -6.56 -4.35 -3.05
N HIS A 90 -7.48 -3.84 -2.23
CA HIS A 90 -7.57 -4.21 -0.81
C HIS A 90 -7.72 -5.73 -0.64
N ARG A 91 -8.59 -6.39 -1.40
CA ARG A 91 -8.74 -7.86 -1.34
C ARG A 91 -7.45 -8.59 -1.69
N ILE A 92 -6.74 -8.13 -2.72
CA ILE A 92 -5.44 -8.71 -3.12
C ILE A 92 -4.41 -8.57 -1.99
N ILE A 93 -4.28 -7.39 -1.40
CA ILE A 93 -3.32 -7.14 -0.33
C ILE A 93 -3.71 -7.91 0.94
N SER A 94 -5.00 -7.96 1.27
CA SER A 94 -5.50 -8.73 2.40
C SER A 94 -5.20 -10.23 2.26
N ALA A 95 -5.35 -10.79 1.07
CA ALA A 95 -4.99 -12.19 0.82
C ALA A 95 -3.50 -12.46 1.07
N LEU A 96 -2.62 -11.52 0.73
CA LEU A 96 -1.18 -11.64 1.03
C LEU A 96 -0.89 -11.56 2.54
N ILE A 97 -1.65 -10.76 3.30
CA ILE A 97 -1.55 -10.74 4.76
C ILE A 97 -1.95 -12.09 5.34
N GLU A 98 -3.06 -12.68 4.85
CA GLU A 98 -3.52 -14.00 5.27
C GLU A 98 -2.51 -15.10 4.91
N GLU A 99 -1.91 -15.05 3.71
CA GLU A 99 -0.87 -16.01 3.32
C GLU A 99 0.35 -15.98 4.26
N GLU A 100 0.77 -14.78 4.70
CA GLU A 100 1.86 -14.65 5.67
C GLU A 100 1.45 -15.16 7.06
N HIS A 101 0.20 -14.93 7.44
CA HIS A 101 -0.34 -15.47 8.69
C HIS A 101 -0.40 -17.01 8.68
N GLU A 102 -0.83 -17.61 7.58
CA GLU A 102 -0.86 -19.07 7.41
C GLU A 102 0.54 -19.71 7.48
N LYS A 103 1.61 -18.96 7.14
CA LYS A 103 3.00 -19.36 7.34
C LYS A 103 3.47 -19.25 8.81
N GLY A 104 2.57 -18.88 9.73
CA GLY A 104 2.83 -18.79 11.16
C GLY A 104 3.24 -17.41 11.67
N ILE A 105 3.14 -16.36 10.83
CA ILE A 105 3.45 -15.00 11.25
C ILE A 105 2.21 -14.33 11.86
N PRO A 106 2.24 -13.92 13.14
CA PRO A 106 1.13 -13.18 13.72
C PRO A 106 0.88 -11.88 12.96
N TYR A 107 -0.39 -11.47 12.81
CA TYR A 107 -0.74 -10.19 12.15
C TYR A 107 0.01 -9.00 12.75
N SER A 108 0.22 -9.00 14.08
CA SER A 108 1.01 -7.98 14.80
C SER A 108 2.51 -7.96 14.46
N ARG A 109 2.96 -8.83 13.55
CA ARG A 109 4.32 -8.89 13.00
C ARG A 109 4.36 -8.64 11.49
N ILE A 110 3.24 -8.20 10.91
CA ILE A 110 3.12 -7.87 9.48
C ILE A 110 3.00 -6.36 9.33
N VAL A 111 3.86 -5.77 8.48
CA VAL A 111 3.89 -4.34 8.17
C VAL A 111 3.47 -4.15 6.72
N LEU A 112 2.57 -3.20 6.48
CA LEU A 112 2.27 -2.71 5.14
C LEU A 112 3.12 -1.49 4.83
N VAL A 113 3.81 -1.50 3.70
CA VAL A 113 4.62 -0.39 3.20
C VAL A 113 4.16 -0.05 1.79
N GLY A 114 4.14 1.21 1.42
CA GLY A 114 3.88 1.57 0.05
C GLY A 114 4.44 2.93 -0.33
N PHE A 115 4.73 3.09 -1.61
CA PHE A 115 5.16 4.33 -2.24
C PHE A 115 4.07 4.90 -3.13
N SER A 116 3.80 6.21 -3.02
CA SER A 116 2.83 6.95 -3.83
C SER A 116 1.45 6.26 -3.77
N GLN A 117 0.90 5.79 -4.89
CA GLN A 117 -0.36 5.03 -4.94
C GLN A 117 -0.34 3.78 -4.03
N GLY A 118 0.80 3.09 -3.93
CA GLY A 118 0.99 1.98 -2.98
C GLY A 118 0.96 2.44 -1.53
N GLY A 119 1.45 3.67 -1.23
CA GLY A 119 1.35 4.29 0.08
C GLY A 119 -0.09 4.53 0.50
N ALA A 120 -0.90 5.06 -0.43
CA ALA A 120 -2.34 5.21 -0.21
C ALA A 120 -3.02 3.86 0.08
N MET A 121 -2.63 2.78 -0.65
CA MET A 121 -3.14 1.43 -0.39
C MET A 121 -2.69 0.84 0.95
N SER A 122 -1.49 1.19 1.44
CA SER A 122 -1.02 0.73 2.76
C SER A 122 -1.93 1.25 3.88
N LEU A 123 -2.31 2.52 3.82
CA LEU A 123 -3.25 3.13 4.76
C LEU A 123 -4.67 2.58 4.57
N TYR A 124 -5.15 2.55 3.32
CA TYR A 124 -6.50 2.10 2.99
C TYR A 124 -6.75 0.67 3.46
N THR A 125 -5.82 -0.23 3.18
CA THR A 125 -5.92 -1.64 3.56
C THR A 125 -5.69 -1.82 5.06
N GLY A 126 -4.64 -1.22 5.60
CA GLY A 126 -4.28 -1.40 7.01
C GLY A 126 -5.37 -0.93 7.96
N CYS A 127 -6.00 0.21 7.69
CA CYS A 127 -7.10 0.71 8.52
C CYS A 127 -8.37 -0.16 8.46
N ARG A 128 -8.59 -0.87 7.35
CA ARG A 128 -9.78 -1.72 7.14
C ARG A 128 -9.57 -3.18 7.50
N PHE A 129 -8.33 -3.60 7.68
CA PHE A 129 -8.01 -4.99 7.99
C PHE A 129 -8.54 -5.37 9.38
N PRO A 130 -9.20 -6.55 9.56
CA PRO A 130 -9.91 -6.88 10.79
C PRO A 130 -9.01 -7.29 11.96
N HIS A 131 -7.71 -7.48 11.74
CA HIS A 131 -6.75 -7.84 12.78
C HIS A 131 -5.67 -6.77 12.90
N ARG A 132 -5.16 -6.58 14.13
CA ARG A 132 -4.13 -5.58 14.41
C ARG A 132 -2.82 -5.93 13.73
N LEU A 133 -2.36 -5.03 12.85
CA LEU A 133 -1.07 -5.11 12.16
C LEU A 133 0.06 -4.52 13.01
N ALA A 134 1.31 -4.83 12.64
CA ALA A 134 2.50 -4.25 13.26
C ALA A 134 2.65 -2.76 12.96
N GLY A 135 2.30 -2.32 11.76
CA GLY A 135 2.42 -0.94 11.33
C GLY A 135 2.03 -0.72 9.87
N MET A 136 1.85 0.54 9.53
CA MET A 136 1.64 1.02 8.16
C MET A 136 2.68 2.09 7.83
N VAL A 137 3.24 2.04 6.63
CA VAL A 137 4.21 3.02 6.15
C VAL A 137 3.72 3.57 4.81
N CYS A 138 3.54 4.87 4.76
CA CYS A 138 3.13 5.61 3.57
C CYS A 138 4.25 6.56 3.15
N LEU A 139 4.88 6.27 2.02
CA LEU A 139 5.97 7.06 1.45
C LEU A 139 5.43 7.87 0.27
N SER A 140 5.42 9.20 0.38
CA SER A 140 4.91 10.12 -0.66
C SER A 140 3.53 9.73 -1.18
N GLY A 141 2.67 9.23 -0.30
CA GLY A 141 1.29 8.84 -0.60
C GLY A 141 0.28 9.80 0.03
N TYR A 142 -0.97 9.38 0.09
CA TYR A 142 -2.09 10.17 0.58
C TYR A 142 -3.22 9.29 1.14
N VAL A 143 -4.19 9.90 1.80
CA VAL A 143 -5.37 9.20 2.35
C VAL A 143 -6.45 9.10 1.28
N LEU A 144 -6.86 7.87 0.94
CA LEU A 144 -7.97 7.63 0.02
C LEU A 144 -9.32 7.89 0.68
N PHE A 145 -10.24 8.53 -0.05
CA PHE A 145 -11.63 8.73 0.36
C PHE A 145 -11.72 9.33 1.76
N HIS A 146 -11.17 10.51 1.91
CA HIS A 146 -10.89 11.17 3.18
C HIS A 146 -12.05 11.14 4.18
N GLU A 147 -13.29 11.45 3.73
CA GLU A 147 -14.47 11.46 4.62
C GLU A 147 -14.86 10.05 5.09
N SER A 148 -14.84 9.06 4.19
CA SER A 148 -15.22 7.69 4.52
C SER A 148 -14.09 6.88 5.17
N HIS A 149 -12.84 7.36 5.10
CA HIS A 149 -11.69 6.64 5.62
C HIS A 149 -11.81 6.35 7.12
N ILE A 150 -12.22 7.34 7.90
CA ILE A 150 -12.39 7.23 9.35
C ILE A 150 -13.59 6.34 9.70
N ILE A 151 -14.68 6.44 8.93
CA ILE A 151 -15.93 5.69 9.17
C ILE A 151 -15.70 4.20 8.92
N ASP A 152 -14.99 3.85 7.86
CA ASP A 152 -14.76 2.48 7.43
C ASP A 152 -13.58 1.81 8.16
N SER A 153 -12.84 2.55 9.00
CA SER A 153 -11.67 2.01 9.70
C SER A 153 -12.06 0.98 10.75
N HIS A 154 -11.41 -0.19 10.72
CA HIS A 154 -11.63 -1.23 11.71
C HIS A 154 -11.03 -0.83 13.08
N SER A 155 -11.76 -1.09 14.16
CA SER A 155 -11.36 -0.69 15.53
C SER A 155 -9.99 -1.22 15.94
N GLU A 156 -9.62 -2.42 15.47
CA GLU A 156 -8.36 -3.10 15.83
C GLU A 156 -7.12 -2.34 15.37
N ASN A 157 -7.21 -1.58 14.27
CA ASN A 157 -6.08 -0.83 13.71
C ASN A 157 -6.06 0.67 14.07
N ARG A 158 -6.96 1.15 14.91
CA ARG A 158 -6.99 2.56 15.36
C ARG A 158 -5.71 3.00 16.10
N ASN A 159 -5.04 2.06 16.76
CA ASN A 159 -3.79 2.32 17.49
C ASN A 159 -2.58 1.63 16.85
N THR A 160 -2.70 1.18 15.59
CA THR A 160 -1.57 0.64 14.84
C THR A 160 -0.63 1.79 14.46
N PRO A 161 0.69 1.68 14.71
CA PRO A 161 1.65 2.73 14.35
C PRO A 161 1.61 3.04 12.86
N VAL A 162 1.63 4.32 12.51
CA VAL A 162 1.71 4.81 11.13
C VAL A 162 2.94 5.68 10.98
N LEU A 163 3.78 5.39 9.98
CA LEU A 163 4.88 6.25 9.55
C LEU A 163 4.51 6.91 8.23
N LEU A 164 4.46 8.25 8.23
CA LEU A 164 4.26 9.05 7.04
C LEU A 164 5.57 9.75 6.68
N CYS A 165 6.06 9.56 5.46
CA CYS A 165 7.22 10.24 4.93
C CYS A 165 6.83 10.94 3.63
N HIS A 166 7.06 12.26 3.55
CA HIS A 166 6.66 13.04 2.39
C HIS A 166 7.65 14.16 2.10
N GLY A 167 7.95 14.37 0.82
CA GLY A 167 8.76 15.51 0.38
C GLY A 167 7.96 16.81 0.45
N THR A 168 8.51 17.83 1.10
CA THR A 168 7.83 19.15 1.20
C THR A 168 7.65 19.86 -0.15
N ASN A 169 8.44 19.47 -1.15
CA ASN A 169 8.39 20.01 -2.51
C ASN A 169 7.94 18.95 -3.53
N ASP A 170 7.13 17.98 -3.11
CA ASP A 170 6.54 16.99 -4.02
C ASP A 170 5.49 17.67 -4.91
N GLU A 171 5.77 17.72 -6.21
CA GLU A 171 4.89 18.34 -7.21
C GLU A 171 3.81 17.38 -7.71
N MET A 172 4.01 16.06 -7.54
CA MET A 172 3.07 15.03 -8.01
C MET A 172 1.98 14.74 -6.99
N VAL A 173 2.38 14.59 -5.74
CA VAL A 173 1.47 14.44 -4.59
C VAL A 173 1.79 15.57 -3.62
N PRO A 174 0.99 16.64 -3.60
CA PRO A 174 1.26 17.77 -2.71
C PRO A 174 1.37 17.32 -1.24
N TYR A 175 2.34 17.88 -0.52
CA TYR A 175 2.61 17.54 0.89
C TYR A 175 1.34 17.55 1.76
N ARG A 176 0.44 18.52 1.54
CA ARG A 176 -0.83 18.66 2.26
C ARG A 176 -1.81 17.49 2.02
N SER A 177 -1.69 16.75 0.91
CA SER A 177 -2.55 15.58 0.62
C SER A 177 -2.15 14.35 1.44
N GLY A 178 -0.97 14.35 2.04
CA GLY A 178 -0.46 13.25 2.87
C GLY A 178 -0.79 13.38 4.36
N PHE A 179 -1.38 14.52 4.80
CA PHE A 179 -1.62 14.81 6.22
C PHE A 179 -3.01 15.35 6.48
#